data_5030b5c6a9db34610cc3e02cdc9aa55c
#
_entry.id   5030b5c6a9db34610cc3e02cdc9aa55c
#
_cell.length_a   1.000
_cell.length_b   1.000
_cell.length_c   1.000
_cell.angle_alpha   90.00
_cell.angle_beta   90.00
_cell.angle_gamma   90.00
#
_symmetry.space_group_name_H-M   'P 1'
#
loop_
_entity.id
_entity.type
_entity.pdbx_description
1 polymer ?
#
loop_
_entity_poly.entity_id
_entity_poly.type
_entity_poly.pdbx_seq_one_letter_code
_entity_poly.pdbx_strand_id
1 'polypeptide(L)'
;MLLDWHTPFFGYFVLVAGMVSGILGVVYALGQHDLKRLLAYHSVENIGIILIGIGVGMIGVAAGNPVMAVLGFAGGLLHVLNHAIFKSLLFMGAGMVLHKTGSRTIDLLGGLIKKMKITGTTFLIGSLAISGLPPLNGFVSEFLVYMGSFRGMALDKTAFAMCLLAIVSLAIIGGLALACFTKVVGVVFQGEPRSRIAENTDEKGVTMLVPMLILAGACVVIGVFPTIFVTMALKAVASLGLGYSRLPLEPLIELTGNITRGALLFFVVFLVILALRTLLYRGKTVTRSGTWGCGFTRPTVKMQYTGSSYAAPILEFFKPVAPLTENDPEIRKRFPDKTHYHSHVSDIAELHMDNVVVRPVQALFEKLRWLQHGDIHLYIGYILLAIVVLLFFV
;
A
#
# COMPACT_ATOMS: atom_id res chain seq x y z
N MET A 1 5.85 30.46 -1.40
CA MET A 1 5.84 29.07 -1.85
C MET A 1 7.01 28.84 -2.80
N LEU A 2 7.69 27.69 -2.68
CA LEU A 2 8.89 27.39 -3.46
C LEU A 2 8.61 27.01 -4.92
N LEU A 3 7.37 26.64 -5.25
CA LEU A 3 6.96 26.25 -6.60
C LEU A 3 5.99 27.29 -7.18
N ASP A 4 6.17 27.61 -8.44
CA ASP A 4 5.24 28.45 -9.19
C ASP A 4 4.01 27.61 -9.58
N TRP A 5 2.86 27.93 -8.97
CA TRP A 5 1.59 27.23 -9.19
C TRP A 5 0.97 27.51 -10.58
N HIS A 6 1.46 28.54 -11.27
CA HIS A 6 0.92 28.95 -12.58
C HIS A 6 1.55 28.21 -13.74
N THR A 7 2.67 27.49 -13.52
CA THR A 7 3.30 26.68 -14.56
C THR A 7 2.82 25.22 -14.47
N PRO A 8 2.28 24.65 -15.54
CA PRO A 8 1.79 23.27 -15.53
C PRO A 8 2.91 22.22 -15.40
N PHE A 9 4.18 22.62 -15.66
CA PHE A 9 5.34 21.74 -15.63
C PHE A 9 5.46 20.96 -14.31
N PHE A 10 5.39 21.66 -13.16
CA PHE A 10 5.52 21.00 -11.86
C PHE A 10 4.34 20.05 -11.57
N GLY A 11 3.14 20.40 -12.02
CA GLY A 11 1.98 19.53 -11.92
C GLY A 11 2.17 18.21 -12.69
N TYR A 12 2.65 18.30 -13.93
CA TYR A 12 2.95 17.11 -14.75
C TYR A 12 4.11 16.30 -14.16
N PHE A 13 5.17 16.95 -13.66
CA PHE A 13 6.29 16.26 -13.03
C PHE A 13 5.83 15.46 -11.81
N VAL A 14 5.06 16.07 -10.91
CA VAL A 14 4.53 15.40 -9.71
C VAL A 14 3.58 14.27 -10.08
N LEU A 15 2.74 14.47 -11.11
CA LEU A 15 1.83 13.45 -11.62
C LEU A 15 2.59 12.22 -12.14
N VAL A 16 3.61 12.44 -12.99
CA VAL A 16 4.44 11.34 -13.53
C VAL A 16 5.20 10.62 -12.41
N ALA A 17 5.80 11.36 -11.49
CA ALA A 17 6.48 10.76 -10.33
C ALA A 17 5.51 9.91 -9.51
N GLY A 18 4.27 10.37 -9.31
CA GLY A 18 3.23 9.62 -8.63
C GLY A 18 2.83 8.34 -9.37
N MET A 19 2.62 8.40 -10.68
CA MET A 19 2.27 7.23 -11.49
C MET A 19 3.38 6.16 -11.45
N VAL A 20 4.63 6.56 -11.63
CA VAL A 20 5.80 5.66 -11.60
C VAL A 20 5.96 5.05 -10.21
N SER A 21 5.93 5.86 -9.15
CA SER A 21 6.03 5.40 -7.77
C SER A 21 4.91 4.42 -7.41
N GLY A 22 3.67 4.73 -7.79
CA GLY A 22 2.52 3.90 -7.50
C GLY A 22 2.60 2.53 -8.16
N ILE A 23 2.89 2.49 -9.47
CA ILE A 23 2.98 1.22 -10.21
C ILE A 23 4.17 0.39 -9.74
N LEU A 24 5.37 0.96 -9.63
CA LEU A 24 6.55 0.23 -9.20
C LEU A 24 6.40 -0.26 -7.74
N GLY A 25 5.85 0.58 -6.86
CA GLY A 25 5.59 0.21 -5.46
C GLY A 25 4.74 -1.04 -5.33
N VAL A 26 3.61 -1.11 -6.04
CA VAL A 26 2.72 -2.28 -5.98
C VAL A 26 3.33 -3.52 -6.65
N VAL A 27 4.05 -3.36 -7.76
CA VAL A 27 4.73 -4.48 -8.43
C VAL A 27 5.81 -5.08 -7.53
N TYR A 28 6.63 -4.24 -6.88
CA TYR A 28 7.64 -4.73 -5.93
C TYR A 28 7.00 -5.35 -4.69
N ALA A 29 5.88 -4.81 -4.19
CA ALA A 29 5.12 -5.41 -3.10
C ALA A 29 4.64 -6.83 -3.44
N LEU A 30 4.13 -7.02 -4.66
CA LEU A 30 3.63 -8.32 -5.12
C LEU A 30 4.73 -9.40 -5.12
N GLY A 31 5.98 -9.02 -5.38
CA GLY A 31 7.14 -9.93 -5.35
C GLY A 31 7.69 -10.25 -3.97
N GLN A 32 7.21 -9.61 -2.89
CA GLN A 32 7.78 -9.83 -1.56
C GLN A 32 7.24 -11.09 -0.86
N HIS A 33 8.14 -11.75 -0.11
CA HIS A 33 7.85 -12.89 0.77
C HIS A 33 7.91 -12.52 2.26
N ASP A 34 8.39 -11.33 2.61
CA ASP A 34 8.35 -10.76 3.95
C ASP A 34 7.12 -9.86 4.10
N LEU A 35 6.25 -10.17 5.07
CA LEU A 35 4.99 -9.46 5.27
C LEU A 35 5.18 -7.96 5.55
N LYS A 36 6.20 -7.58 6.32
CA LYS A 36 6.47 -6.16 6.64
C LYS A 36 7.10 -5.44 5.45
N ARG A 37 8.00 -6.08 4.70
CA ARG A 37 8.61 -5.51 3.50
C ARG A 37 7.57 -5.29 2.41
N LEU A 38 6.66 -6.24 2.23
CA LEU A 38 5.49 -6.09 1.36
C LEU A 38 4.67 -4.85 1.71
N LEU A 39 4.34 -4.68 2.99
CA LEU A 39 3.60 -3.50 3.45
C LEU A 39 4.42 -2.21 3.26
N ALA A 40 5.74 -2.23 3.37
CA ALA A 40 6.59 -1.06 3.13
C ALA A 40 6.49 -0.59 1.66
N TYR A 41 6.55 -1.51 0.69
CA TYR A 41 6.36 -1.17 -0.72
C TYR A 41 4.97 -0.63 -1.03
N HIS A 42 3.94 -1.13 -0.36
CA HIS A 42 2.60 -0.50 -0.42
C HIS A 42 2.55 0.91 0.18
N SER A 43 3.55 1.35 0.97
CA SER A 43 3.66 2.78 1.33
C SER A 43 4.15 3.60 0.14
N VAL A 44 5.14 3.10 -0.59
CA VAL A 44 5.64 3.74 -1.83
C VAL A 44 4.52 3.89 -2.85
N GLU A 45 3.72 2.84 -3.03
CA GLU A 45 2.52 2.85 -3.87
C GLU A 45 1.53 3.95 -3.47
N ASN A 46 1.14 3.99 -2.20
CA ASN A 46 0.12 4.93 -1.72
C ASN A 46 0.61 6.38 -1.73
N ILE A 47 1.89 6.63 -1.49
CA ILE A 47 2.50 7.95 -1.74
C ILE A 47 2.38 8.32 -3.21
N GLY A 48 2.51 7.35 -4.13
CA GLY A 48 2.25 7.54 -5.56
C GLY A 48 0.83 8.03 -5.82
N ILE A 49 -0.19 7.43 -5.19
CA ILE A 49 -1.60 7.85 -5.32
C ILE A 49 -1.79 9.29 -4.79
N ILE A 50 -1.17 9.62 -3.65
CA ILE A 50 -1.18 10.99 -3.09
C ILE A 50 -0.59 11.98 -4.08
N LEU A 51 0.57 11.67 -4.66
CA LEU A 51 1.24 12.51 -5.65
C LEU A 51 0.41 12.67 -6.93
N ILE A 52 -0.27 11.62 -7.41
CA ILE A 52 -1.22 11.72 -8.53
C ILE A 52 -2.30 12.75 -8.19
N GLY A 53 -2.91 12.66 -7.00
CA GLY A 53 -3.92 13.62 -6.56
C GLY A 53 -3.39 15.07 -6.50
N ILE A 54 -2.21 15.28 -5.93
CA ILE A 54 -1.55 16.59 -5.85
C ILE A 54 -1.21 17.10 -7.26
N GLY A 55 -0.65 16.26 -8.14
CA GLY A 55 -0.32 16.62 -9.52
C GLY A 55 -1.55 17.05 -10.31
N VAL A 56 -2.66 16.31 -10.21
CA VAL A 56 -3.96 16.69 -10.79
C VAL A 56 -4.42 18.04 -10.24
N GLY A 57 -4.29 18.27 -8.93
CA GLY A 57 -4.61 19.53 -8.29
C GLY A 57 -3.80 20.71 -8.85
N MET A 58 -2.48 20.54 -8.99
CA MET A 58 -1.56 21.56 -9.54
C MET A 58 -1.85 21.86 -11.01
N ILE A 59 -2.12 20.85 -11.83
CA ILE A 59 -2.52 21.05 -13.24
C ILE A 59 -3.85 21.85 -13.30
N GLY A 60 -4.81 21.53 -12.41
CA GLY A 60 -6.07 22.25 -12.31
C GLY A 60 -5.87 23.73 -11.99
N VAL A 61 -4.95 24.08 -11.09
CA VAL A 61 -4.59 25.48 -10.79
C VAL A 61 -3.99 26.17 -12.01
N ALA A 62 -2.99 25.55 -12.64
CA ALA A 62 -2.31 26.11 -13.81
C ALA A 62 -3.27 26.32 -15.01
N ALA A 63 -4.24 25.43 -15.18
CA ALA A 63 -5.25 25.51 -16.23
C ALA A 63 -6.47 26.42 -15.88
N GLY A 64 -6.47 27.04 -14.70
CA GLY A 64 -7.62 27.83 -14.23
C GLY A 64 -8.91 27.03 -14.07
N ASN A 65 -8.81 25.70 -13.81
CA ASN A 65 -9.95 24.83 -13.57
C ASN A 65 -10.10 24.54 -12.07
N PRO A 66 -10.94 25.30 -11.36
CA PRO A 66 -11.04 25.19 -9.90
C PRO A 66 -11.61 23.87 -9.43
N VAL A 67 -12.52 23.25 -10.18
CA VAL A 67 -13.12 21.96 -9.81
C VAL A 67 -12.07 20.85 -9.84
N MET A 68 -11.26 20.79 -10.90
CA MET A 68 -10.14 19.85 -11.02
C MET A 68 -9.13 20.05 -9.89
N ALA A 69 -8.75 21.31 -9.62
CA ALA A 69 -7.79 21.65 -8.58
C ALA A 69 -8.25 21.18 -7.20
N VAL A 70 -9.50 21.50 -6.84
CA VAL A 70 -10.06 21.14 -5.54
C VAL A 70 -10.22 19.64 -5.38
N LEU A 71 -10.71 18.93 -6.41
CA LEU A 71 -10.87 17.48 -6.38
C LEU A 71 -9.51 16.76 -6.26
N GLY A 72 -8.51 17.20 -7.01
CA GLY A 72 -7.17 16.64 -6.95
C GLY A 72 -6.52 16.80 -5.58
N PHE A 73 -6.48 18.04 -5.06
CA PHE A 73 -5.90 18.29 -3.74
C PHE A 73 -6.70 17.66 -2.61
N ALA A 74 -8.04 17.74 -2.62
CA ALA A 74 -8.86 17.13 -1.58
C ALA A 74 -8.72 15.59 -1.60
N GLY A 75 -8.67 14.98 -2.79
CA GLY A 75 -8.44 13.55 -2.94
C GLY A 75 -7.06 13.14 -2.39
N GLY A 76 -5.99 13.85 -2.79
CA GLY A 76 -4.64 13.59 -2.29
C GLY A 76 -4.51 13.76 -0.78
N LEU A 77 -5.01 14.86 -0.21
CA LEU A 77 -4.98 15.10 1.24
C LEU A 77 -5.83 14.11 2.04
N LEU A 78 -7.03 13.77 1.55
CA LEU A 78 -7.84 12.75 2.19
C LEU A 78 -7.17 11.37 2.12
N HIS A 79 -6.43 11.10 1.03
CA HIS A 79 -5.69 9.85 0.91
C HIS A 79 -4.54 9.76 1.91
N VAL A 80 -3.90 10.87 2.30
CA VAL A 80 -2.92 10.90 3.41
C VAL A 80 -3.55 10.39 4.69
N LEU A 81 -4.73 10.91 5.06
CA LEU A 81 -5.44 10.46 6.27
C LEU A 81 -5.83 8.98 6.18
N ASN A 82 -6.43 8.59 5.06
CA ASN A 82 -6.88 7.22 4.83
C ASN A 82 -5.71 6.24 4.86
N HIS A 83 -4.61 6.59 4.19
CA HIS A 83 -3.36 5.82 4.20
C HIS A 83 -2.82 5.66 5.62
N ALA A 84 -2.76 6.72 6.42
CA ALA A 84 -2.31 6.62 7.80
C ALA A 84 -3.14 5.61 8.61
N ILE A 85 -4.46 5.58 8.43
CA ILE A 85 -5.38 4.70 9.17
C ILE A 85 -5.22 3.23 8.75
N PHE A 86 -5.44 2.92 7.46
CA PHE A 86 -5.39 1.51 7.02
C PHE A 86 -3.96 0.95 7.07
N LYS A 87 -2.94 1.80 6.91
CA LYS A 87 -1.54 1.37 7.00
C LYS A 87 -1.14 1.02 8.42
N SER A 88 -1.51 1.85 9.38
CA SER A 88 -1.32 1.54 10.80
C SER A 88 -2.01 0.22 11.18
N LEU A 89 -3.24 0.02 10.72
CA LEU A 89 -3.99 -1.22 10.92
C LEU A 89 -3.24 -2.45 10.37
N LEU A 90 -2.78 -2.39 9.13
CA LEU A 90 -2.06 -3.48 8.47
C LEU A 90 -0.71 -3.78 9.15
N PHE A 91 0.06 -2.73 9.51
CA PHE A 91 1.32 -2.91 10.23
C PHE A 91 1.14 -3.45 11.64
N MET A 92 0.08 -3.06 12.35
CA MET A 92 -0.26 -3.64 13.66
C MET A 92 -0.67 -5.11 13.50
N GLY A 93 -1.45 -5.46 12.46
CA GLY A 93 -1.78 -6.85 12.13
C GLY A 93 -0.54 -7.69 11.82
N ALA A 94 0.37 -7.18 10.99
CA ALA A 94 1.66 -7.84 10.71
C ALA A 94 2.56 -7.91 11.97
N GLY A 95 2.48 -6.92 12.84
CA GLY A 95 3.15 -6.91 14.14
C GLY A 95 2.62 -7.99 15.06
N MET A 96 1.29 -8.17 15.11
CA MET A 96 0.65 -9.23 15.89
C MET A 96 1.03 -10.62 15.37
N VAL A 97 1.03 -10.81 14.04
CA VAL A 97 1.50 -12.06 13.42
C VAL A 97 2.93 -12.34 13.82
N LEU A 98 3.86 -11.38 13.67
CA LEU A 98 5.26 -11.54 14.06
C LEU A 98 5.41 -11.84 15.56
N HIS A 99 4.69 -11.12 16.41
CA HIS A 99 4.76 -11.31 17.86
C HIS A 99 4.34 -12.72 18.30
N LYS A 100 3.34 -13.30 17.61
CA LYS A 100 2.78 -14.60 17.96
C LYS A 100 3.47 -15.78 17.29
N THR A 101 3.99 -15.58 16.07
CA THR A 101 4.62 -16.66 15.30
C THR A 101 6.15 -16.60 15.31
N GLY A 102 6.74 -15.46 15.67
CA GLY A 102 8.18 -15.21 15.52
C GLY A 102 8.65 -15.08 14.08
N SER A 103 7.75 -15.12 13.07
CA SER A 103 8.10 -15.10 11.65
C SER A 103 7.34 -14.02 10.88
N ARG A 104 8.02 -13.45 9.87
CA ARG A 104 7.45 -12.53 8.88
C ARG A 104 7.31 -13.19 7.51
N THR A 105 7.89 -14.38 7.33
CA THR A 105 7.92 -15.09 6.06
C THR A 105 6.55 -15.65 5.73
N ILE A 106 5.93 -15.13 4.68
CA ILE A 106 4.55 -15.46 4.26
C ILE A 106 4.39 -16.96 4.03
N ASP A 107 5.37 -17.61 3.40
CA ASP A 107 5.30 -19.02 3.02
C ASP A 107 5.46 -20.01 4.21
N LEU A 108 5.85 -19.53 5.39
CA LEU A 108 5.88 -20.32 6.63
C LEU A 108 4.57 -20.22 7.43
N LEU A 109 3.69 -19.30 7.07
CA LEU A 109 2.43 -19.04 7.75
C LEU A 109 1.30 -19.86 7.11
N GLY A 110 0.06 -19.57 7.44
CA GLY A 110 -1.13 -20.22 6.88
C GLY A 110 -2.15 -20.54 7.96
N GLY A 111 -3.44 -20.46 7.62
CA GLY A 111 -4.54 -20.80 8.49
C GLY A 111 -4.70 -19.92 9.75
N LEU A 112 -3.97 -18.78 9.84
CA LEU A 112 -3.93 -17.98 11.06
C LEU A 112 -5.29 -17.44 11.50
N ILE A 113 -6.22 -17.20 10.58
CA ILE A 113 -7.57 -16.70 10.91
C ILE A 113 -8.34 -17.66 11.81
N LYS A 114 -8.01 -18.97 11.79
CA LYS A 114 -8.65 -19.97 12.63
C LYS A 114 -8.32 -19.78 14.12
N LYS A 115 -7.13 -19.26 14.41
CA LYS A 115 -6.59 -19.04 15.76
C LYS A 115 -6.57 -17.55 16.14
N MET A 116 -6.37 -16.65 15.17
CA MET A 116 -6.25 -15.21 15.32
C MET A 116 -7.39 -14.51 14.56
N LYS A 117 -8.63 -14.68 15.05
CA LYS A 117 -9.85 -14.25 14.35
C LYS A 117 -9.94 -12.73 14.23
N ILE A 118 -9.67 -11.99 15.29
CA ILE A 118 -9.75 -10.53 15.32
C ILE A 118 -8.64 -9.96 14.41
N THR A 119 -7.41 -10.44 14.56
CA THR A 119 -6.28 -10.02 13.72
C THR A 119 -6.57 -10.31 12.24
N GLY A 120 -7.03 -11.51 11.90
CA GLY A 120 -7.33 -11.86 10.51
C GLY A 120 -8.47 -11.03 9.92
N THR A 121 -9.54 -10.79 10.70
CA THR A 121 -10.68 -9.97 10.23
C THR A 121 -10.30 -8.50 10.07
N THR A 122 -9.60 -7.91 11.04
CA THR A 122 -9.16 -6.51 10.96
C THR A 122 -8.12 -6.31 9.87
N PHE A 123 -7.20 -7.27 9.67
CA PHE A 123 -6.25 -7.26 8.56
C PHE A 123 -6.98 -7.34 7.19
N LEU A 124 -8.03 -8.16 7.08
CA LEU A 124 -8.87 -8.23 5.88
C LEU A 124 -9.54 -6.87 5.60
N ILE A 125 -10.10 -6.21 6.62
CA ILE A 125 -10.70 -4.88 6.46
C ILE A 125 -9.64 -3.88 5.97
N GLY A 126 -8.45 -3.85 6.56
CA GLY A 126 -7.34 -3.02 6.11
C GLY A 126 -6.90 -3.34 4.67
N SER A 127 -6.89 -4.62 4.30
CA SER A 127 -6.56 -5.08 2.95
C SER A 127 -7.56 -4.61 1.90
N LEU A 128 -8.85 -4.67 2.21
CA LEU A 128 -9.90 -4.15 1.32
C LEU A 128 -9.87 -2.61 1.25
N ALA A 129 -9.54 -1.95 2.36
CA ALA A 129 -9.44 -0.49 2.44
C ALA A 129 -8.28 0.05 1.59
N ILE A 130 -7.09 -0.54 1.68
CA ILE A 130 -5.91 -0.12 0.90
C ILE A 130 -6.06 -0.44 -0.59
N SER A 131 -6.89 -1.43 -0.96
CA SER A 131 -7.20 -1.77 -2.35
C SER A 131 -8.29 -0.88 -2.95
N GLY A 132 -8.68 0.21 -2.29
CA GLY A 132 -9.65 1.17 -2.80
C GLY A 132 -11.07 0.63 -2.99
N LEU A 133 -11.45 -0.42 -2.26
CA LEU A 133 -12.75 -1.06 -2.45
C LEU A 133 -13.86 -0.36 -1.64
N PRO A 134 -15.02 -0.04 -2.27
CA PRO A 134 -16.19 0.44 -1.53
C PRO A 134 -16.75 -0.68 -0.61
N PRO A 135 -17.32 -0.38 0.54
CA PRO A 135 -17.58 0.94 1.11
C PRO A 135 -16.52 1.39 2.13
N LEU A 136 -15.23 1.26 1.83
CA LEU A 136 -14.14 1.59 2.75
C LEU A 136 -13.47 2.93 2.40
N ASN A 137 -12.68 3.44 3.33
CA ASN A 137 -12.11 4.79 3.27
C ASN A 137 -11.18 5.03 2.06
N GLY A 138 -10.37 4.03 1.64
CA GLY A 138 -9.47 4.17 0.49
C GLY A 138 -10.21 4.58 -0.78
N PHE A 139 -11.36 3.94 -1.04
CA PHE A 139 -12.23 4.26 -2.17
C PHE A 139 -12.60 5.75 -2.25
N VAL A 140 -12.94 6.36 -1.12
CA VAL A 140 -13.44 7.76 -1.10
C VAL A 140 -12.38 8.72 -1.63
N SER A 141 -11.16 8.61 -1.19
CA SER A 141 -10.06 9.49 -1.62
C SER A 141 -9.63 9.25 -3.06
N GLU A 142 -9.50 7.98 -3.47
CA GLU A 142 -9.19 7.63 -4.85
C GLU A 142 -10.29 8.11 -5.81
N PHE A 143 -11.55 7.96 -5.43
CA PHE A 143 -12.67 8.44 -6.21
C PHE A 143 -12.59 9.95 -6.49
N LEU A 144 -12.20 10.77 -5.51
CA LEU A 144 -11.98 12.20 -5.74
C LEU A 144 -10.85 12.45 -6.75
N VAL A 145 -9.76 11.68 -6.68
CA VAL A 145 -8.65 11.79 -7.63
C VAL A 145 -9.09 11.37 -9.04
N TYR A 146 -9.87 10.30 -9.18
CA TYR A 146 -10.49 9.91 -10.45
C TYR A 146 -11.36 11.01 -11.02
N MET A 147 -12.24 11.60 -10.21
CA MET A 147 -13.13 12.68 -10.63
C MET A 147 -12.36 13.94 -11.04
N GLY A 148 -11.29 14.29 -10.31
CA GLY A 148 -10.38 15.38 -10.67
C GLY A 148 -9.68 15.13 -12.01
N SER A 149 -9.15 13.94 -12.20
CA SER A 149 -8.51 13.54 -13.47
C SER A 149 -9.49 13.55 -14.64
N PHE A 150 -10.70 13.03 -14.42
CA PHE A 150 -11.77 13.08 -15.45
C PHE A 150 -12.11 14.51 -15.88
N ARG A 151 -12.13 15.47 -14.96
CA ARG A 151 -12.35 16.90 -15.29
C ARG A 151 -11.19 17.47 -16.12
N GLY A 152 -9.96 17.01 -15.89
CA GLY A 152 -8.78 17.41 -16.65
C GLY A 152 -8.78 16.95 -18.10
N MET A 153 -9.49 15.87 -18.42
CA MET A 153 -9.61 15.39 -19.81
C MET A 153 -10.38 16.36 -20.75
N ALA A 154 -11.09 17.33 -20.21
CA ALA A 154 -11.81 18.33 -21.00
C ALA A 154 -10.97 19.58 -21.33
N LEU A 155 -9.71 19.64 -20.92
CA LEU A 155 -8.78 20.77 -21.15
C LEU A 155 -8.14 20.71 -22.54
N ASP A 156 -6.83 20.71 -22.60
CA ASP A 156 -6.04 20.58 -23.82
C ASP A 156 -5.60 19.13 -24.08
N LYS A 157 -4.96 18.86 -25.24
CA LYS A 157 -4.48 17.52 -25.63
C LYS A 157 -3.47 16.93 -24.64
N THR A 158 -2.59 17.74 -24.07
CA THR A 158 -1.57 17.29 -23.12
C THR A 158 -2.23 16.91 -21.79
N ALA A 159 -3.08 17.78 -21.25
CA ALA A 159 -3.84 17.49 -20.04
C ALA A 159 -4.74 16.28 -20.22
N PHE A 160 -5.41 16.15 -21.38
CA PHE A 160 -6.19 14.94 -21.72
C PHE A 160 -5.35 13.67 -21.59
N ALA A 161 -4.20 13.61 -22.28
CA ALA A 161 -3.33 12.43 -22.27
C ALA A 161 -2.81 12.12 -20.86
N MET A 162 -2.36 13.13 -20.13
CA MET A 162 -1.81 12.95 -18.78
C MET A 162 -2.87 12.53 -17.77
N CYS A 163 -4.06 13.12 -17.82
CA CYS A 163 -5.18 12.72 -16.95
C CYS A 163 -5.71 11.33 -17.29
N LEU A 164 -5.75 10.96 -18.56
CA LEU A 164 -6.09 9.59 -18.98
C LEU A 164 -5.07 8.58 -18.44
N LEU A 165 -3.77 8.89 -18.56
CA LEU A 165 -2.71 8.05 -17.98
C LEU A 165 -2.83 7.95 -16.46
N ALA A 166 -3.19 9.02 -15.78
CA ALA A 166 -3.46 9.00 -14.33
C ALA A 166 -4.60 8.05 -13.97
N ILE A 167 -5.72 8.09 -14.70
CA ILE A 167 -6.87 7.19 -14.51
C ILE A 167 -6.43 5.74 -14.72
N VAL A 168 -5.73 5.45 -15.82
CA VAL A 168 -5.23 4.10 -16.14
C VAL A 168 -4.25 3.62 -15.07
N SER A 169 -3.33 4.49 -14.62
CA SER A 169 -2.35 4.16 -13.58
C SER A 169 -3.04 3.82 -12.25
N LEU A 170 -4.02 4.62 -11.83
CA LEU A 170 -4.80 4.34 -10.61
C LEU A 170 -5.54 3.00 -10.72
N ALA A 171 -6.13 2.69 -11.88
CA ALA A 171 -6.81 1.41 -12.09
C ALA A 171 -5.84 0.22 -12.03
N ILE A 172 -4.64 0.35 -12.61
CA ILE A 172 -3.58 -0.67 -12.52
C ILE A 172 -3.11 -0.84 -11.08
N ILE A 173 -2.85 0.26 -10.36
CA ILE A 173 -2.42 0.25 -8.96
C ILE A 173 -3.45 -0.48 -8.10
N GLY A 174 -4.72 -0.08 -8.16
CA GLY A 174 -5.79 -0.71 -7.38
C GLY A 174 -5.98 -2.20 -7.70
N GLY A 175 -5.93 -2.57 -8.99
CA GLY A 175 -6.02 -3.98 -9.42
C GLY A 175 -4.87 -4.84 -8.90
N LEU A 176 -3.63 -4.34 -8.98
CA LEU A 176 -2.44 -5.02 -8.47
C LEU A 176 -2.41 -5.06 -6.94
N ALA A 177 -2.86 -3.99 -6.26
CA ALA A 177 -3.02 -3.98 -4.80
C ALA A 177 -4.00 -5.06 -4.34
N LEU A 178 -5.16 -5.15 -4.99
CA LEU A 178 -6.14 -6.20 -4.71
C LEU A 178 -5.55 -7.60 -4.91
N ALA A 179 -4.80 -7.82 -6.00
CA ALA A 179 -4.11 -9.10 -6.25
C ALA A 179 -3.08 -9.39 -5.13
N CYS A 180 -2.26 -8.38 -4.74
CA CYS A 180 -1.28 -8.54 -3.68
C CYS A 180 -1.93 -8.88 -2.33
N PHE A 181 -2.98 -8.18 -1.94
CA PHE A 181 -3.66 -8.47 -0.68
C PHE A 181 -4.47 -9.76 -0.71
N THR A 182 -4.99 -10.17 -1.88
CA THR A 182 -5.56 -11.51 -2.06
C THR A 182 -4.49 -12.59 -1.81
N LYS A 183 -3.27 -12.42 -2.34
CA LYS A 183 -2.13 -13.29 -2.03
C LYS A 183 -1.86 -13.34 -0.52
N VAL A 184 -1.73 -12.17 0.13
CA VAL A 184 -1.39 -12.11 1.56
C VAL A 184 -2.48 -12.77 2.42
N VAL A 185 -3.74 -12.38 2.24
CA VAL A 185 -4.85 -12.92 3.02
C VAL A 185 -5.02 -14.42 2.78
N GLY A 186 -4.92 -14.87 1.52
CA GLY A 186 -5.03 -16.28 1.14
C GLY A 186 -3.91 -17.14 1.70
N VAL A 187 -2.65 -16.66 1.64
CA VAL A 187 -1.48 -17.47 2.05
C VAL A 187 -1.23 -17.40 3.55
N VAL A 188 -1.44 -16.23 4.20
CA VAL A 188 -1.14 -16.04 5.63
C VAL A 188 -2.31 -16.44 6.52
N PHE A 189 -3.52 -16.00 6.19
CA PHE A 189 -4.65 -16.12 7.09
C PHE A 189 -5.58 -17.30 6.76
N GLN A 190 -5.69 -17.68 5.48
CA GLN A 190 -6.54 -18.81 5.06
C GLN A 190 -5.75 -20.11 4.90
N GLY A 191 -6.46 -21.18 4.51
CA GLY A 191 -5.87 -22.51 4.31
C GLY A 191 -5.54 -23.23 5.61
N GLU A 192 -4.48 -24.05 5.55
CA GLU A 192 -3.95 -24.84 6.67
C GLU A 192 -2.57 -24.34 7.11
N PRO A 193 -2.21 -24.48 8.39
CA PRO A 193 -0.89 -24.10 8.90
C PRO A 193 0.23 -24.82 8.13
N ARG A 194 1.21 -24.04 7.63
CA ARG A 194 2.34 -24.57 6.83
C ARG A 194 3.52 -24.98 7.69
N SER A 195 3.55 -24.54 8.94
CA SER A 195 4.61 -24.82 9.90
C SER A 195 4.04 -25.01 11.30
N ARG A 196 4.82 -25.65 12.17
CA ARG A 196 4.47 -25.79 13.59
C ARG A 196 4.33 -24.45 14.30
N ILE A 197 5.02 -23.43 13.82
CA ILE A 197 4.94 -22.08 14.36
C ILE A 197 3.55 -21.49 14.10
N ALA A 198 3.00 -21.67 12.90
CA ALA A 198 1.65 -21.25 12.55
C ALA A 198 0.56 -22.07 13.26
N GLU A 199 0.82 -23.36 13.49
CA GLU A 199 -0.11 -24.26 14.17
C GLU A 199 -0.30 -23.92 15.66
N ASN A 200 0.77 -23.50 16.35
CA ASN A 200 0.78 -23.27 17.80
C ASN A 200 0.51 -21.80 18.19
N THR A 201 -0.07 -20.99 17.31
CA THR A 201 -0.41 -19.60 17.60
C THR A 201 -1.68 -19.46 18.43
N ASP A 202 -1.74 -18.40 19.23
CA ASP A 202 -2.93 -17.96 19.94
C ASP A 202 -3.17 -16.45 19.75
N GLU A 203 -4.40 -15.98 19.98
CA GLU A 203 -4.75 -14.57 19.91
C GLU A 203 -4.95 -14.01 21.32
N LYS A 204 -3.84 -13.61 21.96
CA LYS A 204 -3.84 -12.94 23.27
C LYS A 204 -3.12 -11.59 23.16
N GLY A 205 -3.62 -10.58 23.86
CA GLY A 205 -3.01 -9.25 23.87
C GLY A 205 -4.00 -8.14 23.53
N VAL A 206 -4.89 -7.83 24.49
CA VAL A 206 -5.95 -6.82 24.34
C VAL A 206 -5.38 -5.45 23.93
N THR A 207 -4.20 -5.09 24.43
CA THR A 207 -3.50 -3.83 24.10
C THR A 207 -3.16 -3.68 22.63
N MET A 208 -2.96 -4.76 21.89
CA MET A 208 -2.74 -4.75 20.44
C MET A 208 -4.06 -4.84 19.65
N LEU A 209 -5.02 -5.59 20.16
CA LEU A 209 -6.30 -5.83 19.46
C LEU A 209 -7.22 -4.62 19.48
N VAL A 210 -7.29 -3.87 20.58
CA VAL A 210 -8.17 -2.69 20.71
C VAL A 210 -7.82 -1.60 19.69
N PRO A 211 -6.56 -1.17 19.52
CA PRO A 211 -6.22 -0.21 18.47
C PRO A 211 -6.54 -0.71 17.05
N MET A 212 -6.34 -2.01 16.78
CA MET A 212 -6.70 -2.59 15.47
C MET A 212 -8.21 -2.52 15.21
N LEU A 213 -9.04 -2.78 16.21
CA LEU A 213 -10.49 -2.65 16.09
C LEU A 213 -10.92 -1.19 15.86
N ILE A 214 -10.30 -0.24 16.57
CA ILE A 214 -10.56 1.20 16.39
C ILE A 214 -10.20 1.63 14.95
N LEU A 215 -9.03 1.25 14.47
CA LEU A 215 -8.58 1.60 13.11
C LEU A 215 -9.44 0.92 12.04
N ALA A 216 -9.84 -0.34 12.23
CA ALA A 216 -10.77 -1.02 11.34
C ALA A 216 -12.15 -0.33 11.32
N GLY A 217 -12.64 0.06 12.49
CA GLY A 217 -13.86 0.88 12.62
C GLY A 217 -13.75 2.21 11.89
N ALA A 218 -12.60 2.90 12.01
CA ALA A 218 -12.34 4.14 11.30
C ALA A 218 -12.36 3.96 9.77
N CYS A 219 -11.77 2.87 9.23
CA CYS A 219 -11.84 2.55 7.80
C CYS A 219 -13.29 2.44 7.31
N VAL A 220 -14.15 1.80 8.09
CA VAL A 220 -15.59 1.64 7.76
C VAL A 220 -16.33 2.98 7.90
N VAL A 221 -16.14 3.70 9.01
CA VAL A 221 -16.84 4.95 9.29
C VAL A 221 -16.54 6.01 8.24
N ILE A 222 -15.28 6.18 7.84
CA ILE A 222 -14.89 7.15 6.80
C ILE A 222 -15.51 6.74 5.44
N GLY A 223 -15.52 5.45 5.14
CA GLY A 223 -16.07 4.95 3.87
C GLY A 223 -17.60 5.09 3.79
N VAL A 224 -18.30 4.87 4.90
CA VAL A 224 -19.77 4.96 4.98
C VAL A 224 -20.26 6.41 5.10
N PHE A 225 -19.54 7.25 5.85
CA PHE A 225 -19.89 8.66 6.09
C PHE A 225 -18.81 9.62 5.52
N PRO A 226 -18.53 9.58 4.21
CA PRO A 226 -17.43 10.32 3.60
C PRO A 226 -17.61 11.83 3.68
N THR A 227 -18.83 12.34 3.71
CA THR A 227 -19.12 13.79 3.66
C THR A 227 -18.39 14.59 4.73
N ILE A 228 -18.26 14.06 5.95
CA ILE A 228 -17.56 14.73 7.07
C ILE A 228 -16.08 14.92 6.72
N PHE A 229 -15.43 13.85 6.28
CA PHE A 229 -13.98 13.81 6.00
C PHE A 229 -13.63 14.54 4.71
N VAL A 230 -14.48 14.45 3.69
CA VAL A 230 -14.34 15.24 2.45
C VAL A 230 -14.47 16.73 2.76
N THR A 231 -15.44 17.13 3.57
CA THR A 231 -15.60 18.54 3.99
C THR A 231 -14.37 19.03 4.76
N MET A 232 -13.76 18.18 5.60
CA MET A 232 -12.51 18.50 6.30
C MET A 232 -11.35 18.71 5.31
N ALA A 233 -11.19 17.82 4.32
CA ALA A 233 -10.19 17.97 3.27
C ALA A 233 -10.41 19.24 2.43
N LEU A 234 -11.64 19.56 2.10
CA LEU A 234 -12.00 20.79 1.37
C LEU A 234 -11.65 22.06 2.14
N LYS A 235 -11.88 22.07 3.47
CA LYS A 235 -11.46 23.19 4.33
C LYS A 235 -9.94 23.34 4.34
N ALA A 236 -9.18 22.23 4.37
CA ALA A 236 -7.73 22.27 4.27
C ALA A 236 -7.27 22.81 2.90
N VAL A 237 -7.91 22.42 1.80
CA VAL A 237 -7.63 22.99 0.47
C VAL A 237 -7.94 24.49 0.41
N ALA A 238 -9.03 24.93 1.02
CA ALA A 238 -9.39 26.34 1.08
C ALA A 238 -8.33 27.20 1.79
N SER A 239 -7.64 26.65 2.81
CA SER A 239 -6.55 27.33 3.51
C SER A 239 -5.30 27.54 2.66
N LEU A 240 -5.16 26.88 1.50
CA LEU A 240 -4.06 27.09 0.57
C LEU A 240 -4.11 28.45 -0.16
N GLY A 241 -5.19 29.21 0.00
CA GLY A 241 -5.32 30.54 -0.60
C GLY A 241 -5.48 30.55 -2.12
N LEU A 242 -5.96 29.46 -2.71
CA LEU A 242 -6.12 29.30 -4.16
C LEU A 242 -7.30 30.08 -4.76
N GLY A 243 -7.92 30.97 -4.01
CA GLY A 243 -9.04 31.80 -4.49
C GLY A 243 -10.39 31.08 -4.69
N TYR A 244 -10.50 29.83 -4.27
CA TYR A 244 -11.67 28.96 -4.51
C TYR A 244 -12.76 29.04 -3.43
N SER A 245 -12.81 30.12 -2.66
CA SER A 245 -13.81 30.32 -1.59
C SER A 245 -15.27 30.35 -2.07
N ARG A 246 -15.51 30.40 -3.39
CA ARG A 246 -16.84 30.46 -4.00
C ARG A 246 -17.21 29.24 -4.85
N LEU A 247 -16.52 28.11 -4.70
CA LEU A 247 -16.94 26.91 -5.42
C LEU A 247 -18.30 26.43 -4.90
N PRO A 248 -19.22 26.07 -5.81
CA PRO A 248 -20.42 25.36 -5.40
C PRO A 248 -20.04 23.97 -4.90
N LEU A 249 -19.89 23.83 -3.58
CA LEU A 249 -19.57 22.55 -2.93
C LEU A 249 -20.78 21.61 -2.88
N GLU A 250 -21.98 22.13 -3.13
CA GLU A 250 -23.24 21.39 -3.09
C GLU A 250 -23.23 20.11 -3.95
N PRO A 251 -22.80 20.13 -5.23
CA PRO A 251 -22.76 18.90 -6.03
C PRO A 251 -21.80 17.84 -5.48
N LEU A 252 -20.71 18.25 -4.83
CA LEU A 252 -19.77 17.31 -4.22
C LEU A 252 -20.33 16.73 -2.93
N ILE A 253 -21.04 17.52 -2.14
CA ILE A 253 -21.75 17.06 -0.93
C ILE A 253 -22.86 16.09 -1.32
N GLU A 254 -23.62 16.37 -2.37
CA GLU A 254 -24.64 15.47 -2.89
C GLU A 254 -24.02 14.14 -3.37
N LEU A 255 -22.90 14.19 -4.09
CA LEU A 255 -22.18 13.02 -4.56
C LEU A 255 -21.69 12.15 -3.40
N THR A 256 -21.13 12.75 -2.35
CA THR A 256 -20.70 12.02 -1.13
C THR A 256 -21.92 11.45 -0.38
N GLY A 257 -23.06 12.13 -0.40
CA GLY A 257 -24.33 11.60 0.10
C GLY A 257 -24.82 10.38 -0.67
N ASN A 258 -24.60 10.33 -1.99
CA ASN A 258 -24.89 9.15 -2.81
C ASN A 258 -23.98 7.97 -2.46
N ILE A 259 -22.70 8.21 -2.16
CA ILE A 259 -21.77 7.18 -1.67
C ILE A 259 -22.30 6.61 -0.35
N THR A 260 -22.71 7.45 0.59
CA THR A 260 -23.33 7.01 1.86
C THR A 260 -24.55 6.14 1.62
N ARG A 261 -25.46 6.56 0.74
CA ARG A 261 -26.67 5.76 0.40
C ARG A 261 -26.32 4.41 -0.19
N GLY A 262 -25.34 4.36 -1.12
CA GLY A 262 -24.84 3.12 -1.69
C GLY A 262 -24.17 2.21 -0.66
N ALA A 263 -23.37 2.76 0.23
CA ALA A 263 -22.72 2.02 1.32
C ALA A 263 -23.76 1.42 2.31
N LEU A 264 -24.73 2.20 2.70
CA LEU A 264 -25.81 1.72 3.57
C LEU A 264 -26.63 0.60 2.90
N LEU A 265 -26.98 0.79 1.61
CA LEU A 265 -27.66 -0.25 0.83
C LEU A 265 -26.83 -1.53 0.77
N PHE A 266 -25.53 -1.43 0.53
CA PHE A 266 -24.62 -2.58 0.54
C PHE A 266 -24.68 -3.33 1.88
N PHE A 267 -24.60 -2.64 3.02
CA PHE A 267 -24.68 -3.28 4.33
C PHE A 267 -26.06 -3.87 4.61
N VAL A 268 -27.13 -3.23 4.19
CA VAL A 268 -28.50 -3.79 4.31
C VAL A 268 -28.61 -5.09 3.52
N VAL A 269 -28.18 -5.10 2.25
CA VAL A 269 -28.19 -6.32 1.41
C VAL A 269 -27.31 -7.41 2.04
N PHE A 270 -26.13 -7.08 2.53
CA PHE A 270 -25.24 -8.00 3.20
C PHE A 270 -25.87 -8.62 4.44
N LEU A 271 -26.51 -7.82 5.29
CA LEU A 271 -27.21 -8.29 6.49
C LEU A 271 -28.42 -9.15 6.15
N VAL A 272 -29.18 -8.79 5.10
CA VAL A 272 -30.30 -9.63 4.62
C VAL A 272 -29.81 -10.98 4.14
N ILE A 273 -28.72 -11.04 3.38
CA ILE A 273 -28.11 -12.31 2.92
C ILE A 273 -27.66 -13.14 4.11
N LEU A 274 -27.01 -12.53 5.13
CA LEU A 274 -26.61 -13.24 6.35
C LEU A 274 -27.81 -13.76 7.13
N ALA A 275 -28.87 -12.97 7.27
CA ALA A 275 -30.10 -13.38 7.94
C ALA A 275 -30.77 -14.55 7.21
N LEU A 276 -30.92 -14.43 5.89
CA LEU A 276 -31.46 -15.52 5.05
C LEU A 276 -30.65 -16.79 5.17
N ARG A 277 -29.31 -16.68 5.09
CA ARG A 277 -28.42 -17.83 5.29
C ARG A 277 -28.63 -18.46 6.66
N THR A 278 -28.68 -17.66 7.71
CA THR A 278 -28.86 -18.15 9.08
C THR A 278 -30.21 -18.85 9.25
N LEU A 279 -31.28 -18.28 8.67
CA LEU A 279 -32.62 -18.86 8.70
C LEU A 279 -32.69 -20.19 7.91
N LEU A 280 -32.15 -20.20 6.67
CA LEU A 280 -32.19 -21.38 5.80
C LEU A 280 -31.35 -22.55 6.30
N TYR A 281 -30.27 -22.26 7.04
CA TYR A 281 -29.41 -23.32 7.61
C TYR A 281 -29.69 -23.61 9.08
N ARG A 282 -30.69 -22.97 9.68
CA ARG A 282 -31.10 -23.22 11.07
C ARG A 282 -31.61 -24.67 11.19
N GLY A 283 -30.98 -25.46 12.05
CA GLY A 283 -31.34 -26.86 12.28
C GLY A 283 -30.77 -27.85 11.26
N LYS A 284 -30.00 -27.41 10.24
CA LYS A 284 -29.32 -28.36 9.36
C LYS A 284 -27.99 -28.82 9.97
N THR A 285 -27.75 -30.13 9.90
CA THR A 285 -26.46 -30.72 10.31
C THR A 285 -25.38 -30.33 9.31
N VAL A 286 -24.35 -29.61 9.77
CA VAL A 286 -23.18 -29.29 8.96
C VAL A 286 -22.17 -30.42 9.11
N THR A 287 -22.03 -31.25 8.08
CA THR A 287 -20.97 -32.25 8.00
C THR A 287 -19.65 -31.58 7.65
N ARG A 288 -18.59 -31.93 8.39
CA ARG A 288 -17.23 -31.50 8.06
C ARG A 288 -16.55 -32.60 7.25
N SER A 289 -16.07 -32.25 6.07
CA SER A 289 -15.27 -33.15 5.23
C SER A 289 -13.98 -32.44 4.83
N GLY A 290 -12.99 -33.20 4.37
CA GLY A 290 -11.79 -32.62 3.73
C GLY A 290 -12.14 -31.82 2.48
N THR A 291 -11.25 -30.92 2.07
CA THR A 291 -11.39 -30.19 0.82
C THR A 291 -11.46 -31.17 -0.36
N TRP A 292 -12.31 -30.91 -1.34
CA TRP A 292 -12.41 -31.71 -2.56
C TRP A 292 -11.06 -31.82 -3.27
N GLY A 293 -10.53 -33.03 -3.35
CA GLY A 293 -9.19 -33.31 -3.90
C GLY A 293 -9.21 -33.93 -5.30
N CYS A 294 -10.31 -33.81 -6.08
CA CYS A 294 -10.43 -34.39 -7.43
C CYS A 294 -10.06 -35.88 -7.49
N GLY A 295 -10.45 -36.66 -6.47
CA GLY A 295 -10.10 -38.07 -6.35
C GLY A 295 -8.75 -38.37 -5.66
N PHE A 296 -7.94 -37.36 -5.38
CA PHE A 296 -6.71 -37.52 -4.61
C PHE A 296 -7.02 -37.63 -3.10
N THR A 297 -6.68 -38.77 -2.49
CA THR A 297 -7.11 -39.12 -1.14
C THR A 297 -6.13 -38.73 -0.03
N ARG A 298 -4.94 -38.20 -0.37
CA ARG A 298 -3.88 -37.83 0.58
C ARG A 298 -3.39 -36.42 0.36
N PRO A 299 -4.24 -35.37 0.47
CA PRO A 299 -3.80 -33.99 0.34
C PRO A 299 -2.81 -33.64 1.47
N THR A 300 -1.79 -32.88 1.13
CA THR A 300 -0.80 -32.36 2.08
C THR A 300 -0.80 -30.83 2.09
N VAL A 301 -0.30 -30.25 3.17
CA VAL A 301 -0.16 -28.79 3.33
C VAL A 301 0.67 -28.17 2.20
N LYS A 302 1.55 -28.94 1.57
CA LYS A 302 2.38 -28.50 0.42
C LYS A 302 1.60 -28.28 -0.87
N MET A 303 0.35 -28.75 -0.95
CA MET A 303 -0.51 -28.61 -2.14
C MET A 303 -1.30 -27.29 -2.15
N GLN A 304 -1.04 -26.38 -1.22
CA GLN A 304 -1.64 -25.06 -1.19
C GLN A 304 -0.86 -24.08 -2.07
N TYR A 305 -1.53 -23.08 -2.62
CA TYR A 305 -0.89 -21.97 -3.31
C TYR A 305 0.13 -21.28 -2.41
N THR A 306 1.33 -21.04 -2.92
CA THR A 306 2.39 -20.27 -2.25
C THR A 306 2.35 -18.81 -2.68
N GLY A 307 3.07 -17.94 -1.97
CA GLY A 307 3.24 -16.55 -2.37
C GLY A 307 3.82 -16.40 -3.78
N SER A 308 4.83 -17.24 -4.13
CA SER A 308 5.45 -17.26 -5.46
C SER A 308 4.48 -17.74 -6.54
N SER A 309 3.81 -18.88 -6.35
CA SER A 309 2.95 -19.47 -7.38
C SER A 309 1.76 -18.58 -7.74
N TYR A 310 1.29 -17.75 -6.80
CA TYR A 310 0.24 -16.78 -7.06
C TYR A 310 0.76 -15.54 -7.81
N ALA A 311 1.96 -15.04 -7.43
CA ALA A 311 2.52 -13.80 -7.94
C ALA A 311 3.23 -13.98 -9.30
N ALA A 312 3.81 -15.15 -9.58
CA ALA A 312 4.68 -15.38 -10.73
C ALA A 312 4.06 -14.96 -12.09
N PRO A 313 2.80 -15.34 -12.45
CA PRO A 313 2.24 -14.95 -13.75
C PRO A 313 2.11 -13.44 -13.93
N ILE A 314 1.86 -12.70 -12.83
CA ILE A 314 1.73 -11.24 -12.87
C ILE A 314 3.13 -10.61 -12.97
N LEU A 315 4.09 -11.10 -12.19
CA LEU A 315 5.46 -10.58 -12.18
C LEU A 315 6.18 -10.83 -13.50
N GLU A 316 5.88 -11.91 -14.19
CA GLU A 316 6.45 -12.19 -15.53
C GLU A 316 6.10 -11.09 -16.54
N PHE A 317 4.88 -10.56 -16.48
CA PHE A 317 4.47 -9.42 -17.29
C PHE A 317 5.30 -8.16 -16.99
N PHE A 318 5.69 -7.96 -15.72
CA PHE A 318 6.48 -6.80 -15.28
C PHE A 318 7.99 -7.07 -15.22
N LYS A 319 8.47 -8.20 -15.74
CA LYS A 319 9.89 -8.59 -15.72
C LYS A 319 10.86 -7.50 -16.21
N PRO A 320 10.54 -6.65 -17.23
CA PRO A 320 11.44 -5.57 -17.63
C PRO A 320 11.72 -4.51 -16.56
N VAL A 321 10.78 -4.28 -15.65
CA VAL A 321 10.87 -3.26 -14.56
C VAL A 321 10.99 -3.88 -13.17
N ALA A 322 10.77 -5.17 -13.03
CA ALA A 322 10.88 -5.92 -11.80
C ALA A 322 11.58 -7.27 -12.07
N PRO A 323 12.92 -7.27 -12.25
CA PRO A 323 13.65 -8.48 -12.55
C PRO A 323 13.43 -9.53 -11.47
N LEU A 324 12.91 -10.69 -11.89
CA LEU A 324 12.69 -11.85 -11.04
C LEU A 324 13.90 -12.76 -11.12
N THR A 325 14.58 -12.94 -9.99
CA THR A 325 15.66 -13.93 -9.83
C THR A 325 15.06 -15.18 -9.23
N GLU A 326 15.11 -16.27 -9.95
CA GLU A 326 14.59 -17.56 -9.51
C GLU A 326 15.74 -18.56 -9.39
N ASN A 327 15.74 -19.29 -8.28
CA ASN A 327 16.55 -20.50 -8.15
C ASN A 327 15.61 -21.69 -8.30
N ASP A 328 15.48 -22.17 -9.55
CA ASP A 328 14.63 -23.32 -9.86
C ASP A 328 15.54 -24.59 -9.95
N PRO A 329 15.49 -25.47 -8.94
CA PRO A 329 16.28 -26.68 -8.95
C PRO A 329 15.77 -27.66 -9.99
N GLU A 330 16.64 -28.06 -10.93
CA GLU A 330 16.31 -29.06 -11.96
C GLU A 330 16.00 -30.41 -11.31
N ILE A 331 14.76 -30.84 -11.35
CA ILE A 331 14.30 -32.12 -10.78
C ILE A 331 14.45 -33.21 -11.83
N ARG A 332 15.57 -33.95 -11.82
CA ARG A 332 15.85 -35.05 -12.74
C ARG A 332 15.39 -36.42 -12.25
N LYS A 333 15.20 -36.59 -10.93
CA LYS A 333 14.84 -37.87 -10.31
C LYS A 333 13.34 -37.98 -10.11
N ARG A 334 12.74 -39.18 -10.29
CA ARG A 334 11.33 -39.45 -9.93
C ARG A 334 11.03 -39.24 -8.44
N PHE A 335 12.02 -39.49 -7.59
CA PHE A 335 11.98 -39.23 -6.14
C PHE A 335 13.16 -38.31 -5.82
N PRO A 336 12.97 -36.97 -5.95
CA PRO A 336 14.04 -36.02 -5.69
C PRO A 336 14.35 -35.95 -4.20
N ASP A 337 15.60 -35.65 -3.89
CA ASP A 337 16.03 -35.25 -2.57
C ASP A 337 15.36 -33.89 -2.18
N LYS A 338 15.60 -33.39 -0.96
CA LYS A 338 15.08 -32.09 -0.55
C LYS A 338 15.61 -31.01 -1.48
N THR A 339 14.72 -30.34 -2.18
CA THR A 339 15.01 -29.18 -3.03
C THR A 339 14.41 -27.94 -2.44
N HIS A 340 15.03 -26.79 -2.67
CA HIS A 340 14.53 -25.50 -2.21
C HIS A 340 14.36 -24.59 -3.42
N TYR A 341 13.11 -24.14 -3.64
CA TYR A 341 12.80 -23.08 -4.58
C TYR A 341 12.88 -21.74 -3.85
N HIS A 342 13.51 -20.75 -4.46
CA HIS A 342 13.55 -19.39 -3.97
C HIS A 342 13.37 -18.41 -5.13
N SER A 343 12.45 -17.45 -4.97
CA SER A 343 12.26 -16.35 -5.91
C SER A 343 12.47 -15.02 -5.18
N HIS A 344 13.14 -14.08 -5.84
CA HIS A 344 13.36 -12.74 -5.32
C HIS A 344 13.19 -11.71 -6.43
N VAL A 345 12.43 -10.66 -6.15
CA VAL A 345 12.31 -9.50 -7.04
C VAL A 345 13.29 -8.44 -6.59
N SER A 346 14.18 -8.05 -7.50
CA SER A 346 15.16 -6.99 -7.24
C SER A 346 14.52 -5.64 -7.50
N ASP A 347 14.68 -4.72 -6.54
CA ASP A 347 14.28 -3.33 -6.68
C ASP A 347 15.34 -2.56 -7.49
N ILE A 348 14.97 -2.10 -8.68
CA ILE A 348 15.88 -1.34 -9.55
C ILE A 348 16.34 -0.04 -8.88
N ALA A 349 15.45 0.63 -8.12
CA ALA A 349 15.81 1.86 -7.42
C ALA A 349 16.84 1.58 -6.31
N GLU A 350 16.67 0.50 -5.52
CA GLU A 350 17.63 0.06 -4.50
C GLU A 350 18.99 -0.27 -5.14
N LEU A 351 19.00 -1.05 -6.24
CA LEU A 351 20.21 -1.41 -6.97
C LEU A 351 20.95 -0.20 -7.56
N HIS A 352 20.22 0.75 -8.15
CA HIS A 352 20.82 1.96 -8.68
C HIS A 352 21.34 2.87 -7.57
N MET A 353 20.58 3.06 -6.50
CA MET A 353 21.00 3.86 -5.35
C MET A 353 22.28 3.29 -4.74
N ASP A 354 22.36 1.97 -4.56
CA ASP A 354 23.55 1.32 -4.02
C ASP A 354 24.79 1.56 -4.90
N ASN A 355 24.67 1.35 -6.23
CA ASN A 355 25.79 1.45 -7.15
C ASN A 355 26.19 2.90 -7.48
N VAL A 356 25.23 3.82 -7.64
CA VAL A 356 25.49 5.19 -8.14
C VAL A 356 25.73 6.18 -7.00
N VAL A 357 25.13 5.96 -5.82
CA VAL A 357 25.21 6.88 -4.69
C VAL A 357 25.96 6.27 -3.51
N VAL A 358 25.47 5.15 -2.99
CA VAL A 358 25.95 4.61 -1.71
C VAL A 358 27.42 4.18 -1.81
N ARG A 359 27.78 3.34 -2.79
CA ARG A 359 29.16 2.89 -2.97
C ARG A 359 30.15 4.01 -3.27
N PRO A 360 29.89 4.97 -4.18
CA PRO A 360 30.78 6.10 -4.37
C PRO A 360 30.95 6.98 -3.12
N VAL A 361 29.86 7.23 -2.40
CA VAL A 361 29.90 8.00 -1.15
C VAL A 361 30.68 7.24 -0.07
N GLN A 362 30.46 5.94 0.08
CA GLN A 362 31.25 5.09 1.00
C GLN A 362 32.73 5.11 0.63
N ALA A 363 33.06 4.95 -0.65
CA ALA A 363 34.44 5.02 -1.12
C ALA A 363 35.10 6.39 -0.84
N LEU A 364 34.31 7.48 -0.93
CA LEU A 364 34.76 8.82 -0.54
C LEU A 364 35.03 8.92 0.96
N PHE A 365 34.09 8.46 1.78
CA PHE A 365 34.26 8.46 3.24
C PHE A 365 35.37 7.51 3.70
N GLU A 366 35.59 6.39 3.05
CA GLU A 366 36.73 5.53 3.30
C GLU A 366 38.07 6.24 3.06
N LYS A 367 38.16 7.06 1.98
CA LYS A 367 39.35 7.91 1.73
C LYS A 367 39.54 8.99 2.79
N LEU A 368 38.45 9.48 3.40
CA LEU A 368 38.51 10.49 4.46
C LEU A 368 38.70 9.87 5.86
N ARG A 369 38.69 8.54 5.96
CA ARG A 369 38.81 7.83 7.24
C ARG A 369 40.15 8.11 7.97
N TRP A 370 41.19 8.50 7.23
CA TRP A 370 42.46 8.94 7.82
C TRP A 370 42.32 10.17 8.71
N LEU A 371 41.30 11.01 8.52
CA LEU A 371 40.98 12.15 9.38
C LEU A 371 40.45 11.73 10.77
N GLN A 372 39.95 10.51 10.92
CA GLN A 372 39.35 9.95 12.12
C GLN A 372 40.08 8.70 12.62
N HIS A 373 41.37 8.85 12.93
CA HIS A 373 42.21 7.72 13.40
C HIS A 373 42.02 7.37 14.88
N GLY A 374 41.26 8.16 15.64
CA GLY A 374 41.17 7.99 17.09
C GLY A 374 42.40 8.49 17.85
N ASP A 375 43.37 9.08 17.19
CA ASP A 375 44.55 9.67 17.81
C ASP A 375 44.24 11.07 18.36
N ILE A 376 44.27 11.20 19.68
CA ILE A 376 43.97 12.46 20.39
C ILE A 376 44.90 13.59 19.95
N HIS A 377 46.18 13.29 19.66
CA HIS A 377 47.16 14.30 19.24
C HIS A 377 46.81 14.94 17.91
N LEU A 378 46.27 14.15 16.95
CA LEU A 378 45.77 14.63 15.67
C LEU A 378 44.55 15.56 15.86
N TYR A 379 43.64 15.22 16.75
CA TYR A 379 42.47 16.07 17.03
C TYR A 379 42.86 17.40 17.69
N ILE A 380 43.84 17.38 18.64
CA ILE A 380 44.41 18.59 19.17
C ILE A 380 45.08 19.42 18.08
N GLY A 381 45.82 18.77 17.17
CA GLY A 381 46.43 19.43 16.01
C GLY A 381 45.38 20.13 15.09
N TYR A 382 44.23 19.49 14.83
CA TYR A 382 43.16 20.11 14.06
C TYR A 382 42.53 21.32 14.75
N ILE A 383 42.36 21.26 16.09
CA ILE A 383 41.86 22.39 16.90
C ILE A 383 42.82 23.55 16.82
N LEU A 384 44.14 23.30 17.02
CA LEU A 384 45.16 24.32 16.93
C LEU A 384 45.25 24.96 15.53
N LEU A 385 45.18 24.14 14.48
CA LEU A 385 45.16 24.63 13.12
C LEU A 385 43.92 25.51 12.85
N ALA A 386 42.74 25.08 13.32
CA ALA A 386 41.51 25.89 13.20
C ALA A 386 41.62 27.20 13.90
N ILE A 387 42.19 27.25 15.13
CA ILE A 387 42.40 28.49 15.88
C ILE A 387 43.38 29.42 15.13
N VAL A 388 44.48 28.89 14.62
CA VAL A 388 45.48 29.68 13.83
C VAL A 388 44.81 30.25 12.58
N VAL A 389 44.05 29.47 11.84
CA VAL A 389 43.33 29.94 10.65
C VAL A 389 42.34 31.04 11.00
N LEU A 390 41.54 30.86 12.06
CA LEU A 390 40.59 31.88 12.52
C LEU A 390 41.25 33.18 12.92
N LEU A 391 42.46 33.15 13.56
CA LEU A 391 43.22 34.34 13.93
C LEU A 391 43.73 35.11 12.71
N PHE A 392 43.85 34.50 11.53
CA PHE A 392 44.19 35.21 10.29
C PHE A 392 43.02 35.93 9.62
N PHE A 393 41.76 35.55 10.01
CA PHE A 393 40.53 36.16 9.46
C PHE A 393 39.85 37.15 10.41
N VAL A 394 40.38 37.31 11.62
CA VAL A 394 39.99 38.31 12.62
C VAL A 394 41.07 39.38 12.72
#